data_48eca51e41368ca2e7ea49f629e81fed
#
_entry.id   48eca51e41368ca2e7ea49f629e81fed
#
_cell.length_a   1.000
_cell.length_b   1.000
_cell.length_c   1.000
_cell.angle_alpha   90.00
_cell.angle_beta   90.00
_cell.angle_gamma   90.00
#
_symmetry.space_group_name_H-M   'P 1'
#
loop_
_entity.id
_entity.type
_entity.pdbx_description
1 polymer ?
#
loop_
_entity_poly.entity_id
_entity_poly.type
_entity_poly.pdbx_seq_one_letter_code
_entity_poly.pdbx_strand_id
1 'polypeptide(L)'
;MKRYAASALAAAALVGAPSLAHAQTAPTPAPATAPSTDDVASLRRDMEAMKQEYEARISALEARIAEQDAAQSSANAAQAQATAPADQSVAAAGTSSAAPSDASAPVTVADQSYAPPPAAPTGLASTSQNIYNPGIAVALNGFFTAARHDTGDNERIAGFAAGDDIGHPQRGFSLGESEVSFAANIDPTLAGFFDFSIDNENNIDLEEAYIRTTALPGGFTIKAGRFLSGIGYINERHAHDWNFSDASLPYRAFLNNQFGDDGVQVRWIAPTDQFLEFGAEAFRGDEYPAAGAADNGVGAYSAFVHTGSDIDSSSSYLAALSYLHTRAIDRTDASGDLFTGDTDLGIASLVYKWAPGGNPLVNNLTLAGEYFYGRDNGQFNGIDIDQTHQGWYVQGVYQFMPQWSVGLRASGLNSDSVSNLLAGTEIDDLGHNPLELTALLEYDTSEFGRIRLQYSHDESSTTDNDVLLMQYTVIYGPHGAHRY
;
A
#
# COMPACT_ATOMS: atom_id res chain seq x y z
N MET A 1 -57.65 -4.83 29.99
CA MET A 1 -57.41 -5.27 31.39
C MET A 1 -56.15 -6.11 31.37
N LYS A 2 -55.07 -5.58 31.88
CA LYS A 2 -54.01 -6.13 32.76
C LYS A 2 -52.84 -5.16 32.73
N ARG A 3 -52.74 -4.46 33.88
CA ARG A 3 -51.64 -3.57 34.23
C ARG A 3 -50.42 -4.43 34.61
N TYR A 4 -49.20 -4.04 34.23
CA TYR A 4 -48.00 -4.39 34.97
C TYR A 4 -47.20 -3.12 35.28
N ALA A 5 -46.73 -3.11 36.54
CA ALA A 5 -46.25 -1.99 37.29
C ALA A 5 -44.82 -1.61 36.95
N ALA A 6 -44.56 -0.31 37.04
CA ALA A 6 -43.24 0.30 37.11
C ALA A 6 -42.58 -0.05 38.45
N SER A 7 -41.28 -0.42 38.39
CA SER A 7 -40.42 -0.42 39.57
C SER A 7 -39.33 0.63 39.35
N ALA A 8 -39.50 1.75 40.06
CA ALA A 8 -38.48 2.78 40.21
C ALA A 8 -37.47 2.31 41.25
N LEU A 9 -36.19 2.30 40.89
CA LEU A 9 -35.07 2.17 41.82
C LEU A 9 -34.48 3.55 42.03
N ALA A 10 -34.68 4.12 43.22
CA ALA A 10 -34.04 5.34 43.68
C ALA A 10 -32.57 5.03 44.08
N ALA A 11 -31.60 5.67 43.45
CA ALA A 11 -30.23 5.71 43.95
C ALA A 11 -29.99 7.01 44.71
N ALA A 12 -29.72 6.87 46.02
CA ALA A 12 -29.43 7.96 46.93
C ALA A 12 -28.07 8.58 46.65
N ALA A 13 -28.05 9.90 46.46
CA ALA A 13 -26.84 10.69 46.41
C ALA A 13 -26.26 10.86 47.83
N LEU A 14 -25.09 10.30 48.10
CA LEU A 14 -24.26 10.65 49.25
C LEU A 14 -23.34 11.80 48.86
N VAL A 15 -23.62 12.99 49.39
CA VAL A 15 -22.72 14.13 49.38
C VAL A 15 -21.61 13.88 50.40
N GLY A 16 -20.44 13.54 49.94
CA GLY A 16 -19.20 13.47 50.71
C GLY A 16 -18.41 14.75 50.57
N ALA A 17 -18.15 15.44 51.68
CA ALA A 17 -17.30 16.65 51.76
C ALA A 17 -15.87 16.36 51.33
N PRO A 18 -15.16 17.30 50.66
CA PRO A 18 -13.77 17.12 50.31
C PRO A 18 -12.88 17.17 51.53
N SER A 19 -12.27 16.04 51.89
CA SER A 19 -11.13 16.02 52.81
C SER A 19 -9.91 16.64 52.12
N LEU A 20 -9.34 17.69 52.72
CA LEU A 20 -8.06 18.25 52.36
C LEU A 20 -6.97 17.18 52.51
N ALA A 21 -6.64 16.52 51.39
CA ALA A 21 -5.47 15.67 51.31
C ALA A 21 -4.25 16.58 51.26
N HIS A 22 -3.38 16.47 52.27
CA HIS A 22 -2.07 17.10 52.29
C HIS A 22 -1.29 16.65 51.05
N ALA A 23 -0.87 17.59 50.25
CA ALA A 23 0.08 17.35 49.16
C ALA A 23 1.39 16.87 49.79
N GLN A 24 1.63 15.56 49.66
CA GLN A 24 2.99 15.01 49.85
C GLN A 24 3.83 15.53 48.69
N THR A 25 4.74 16.41 49.01
CA THR A 25 5.82 16.84 48.10
C THR A 25 6.59 15.59 47.67
N ALA A 26 6.54 15.26 46.37
CA ALA A 26 7.43 14.28 45.82
C ALA A 26 8.89 14.66 46.12
N PRO A 27 9.73 13.67 46.48
CA PRO A 27 11.14 13.96 46.72
C PRO A 27 11.76 14.49 45.43
N THR A 28 12.41 15.63 45.52
CA THR A 28 13.24 16.20 44.46
C THR A 28 14.24 15.14 44.02
N PRO A 29 14.36 14.80 42.73
CA PRO A 29 15.41 13.89 42.29
C PRO A 29 16.75 14.46 42.65
N ALA A 30 17.55 13.65 43.31
CA ALA A 30 18.93 14.02 43.69
C ALA A 30 19.69 14.38 42.40
N PRO A 31 20.56 15.41 42.42
CA PRO A 31 21.35 15.74 41.24
C PRO A 31 22.16 14.50 40.82
N ALA A 32 22.08 14.15 39.52
CA ALA A 32 22.87 13.10 38.96
C ALA A 32 24.35 13.37 39.27
N THR A 33 24.95 12.47 40.00
CA THR A 33 26.38 12.51 40.29
C THR A 33 27.13 12.42 38.97
N ALA A 34 27.97 13.37 38.66
CA ALA A 34 28.83 13.31 37.48
C ALA A 34 29.63 12.00 37.51
N PRO A 35 29.80 11.30 36.39
CA PRO A 35 30.54 10.04 36.35
C PRO A 35 31.94 10.23 36.90
N SER A 36 32.39 9.31 37.72
CA SER A 36 33.75 9.39 38.32
C SER A 36 34.79 9.22 37.20
N THR A 37 35.99 9.73 37.43
CA THR A 37 37.12 9.57 36.49
C THR A 37 37.44 8.12 36.24
N ASP A 38 37.11 7.22 37.17
CA ASP A 38 37.31 5.77 37.04
C ASP A 38 36.25 5.14 36.12
N ASP A 39 35.01 5.63 36.15
CA ASP A 39 33.95 5.18 35.24
C ASP A 39 34.25 5.55 33.78
N VAL A 40 34.77 6.78 33.58
CA VAL A 40 35.20 7.24 32.24
C VAL A 40 36.41 6.45 31.73
N ALA A 41 37.33 6.08 32.62
CA ALA A 41 38.48 5.24 32.25
C ALA A 41 38.09 3.78 31.95
N SER A 42 37.06 3.25 32.62
CA SER A 42 36.48 1.94 32.33
C SER A 42 35.80 1.94 30.95
N LEU A 43 34.95 2.93 30.71
CA LEU A 43 34.22 3.05 29.44
C LEU A 43 35.16 3.20 28.23
N ARG A 44 36.27 3.92 28.38
CA ARG A 44 37.29 4.02 27.34
C ARG A 44 37.98 2.69 27.04
N ARG A 45 38.25 1.90 28.08
CA ARG A 45 38.84 0.56 27.88
C ARG A 45 37.86 -0.39 27.17
N ASP A 46 36.60 -0.32 27.53
CA ASP A 46 35.54 -1.15 26.91
C ASP A 46 35.32 -0.75 25.44
N MET A 47 35.34 0.54 25.12
CA MET A 47 35.30 1.04 23.74
C MET A 47 36.52 0.59 22.93
N GLU A 48 37.73 0.63 23.51
CA GLU A 48 38.94 0.19 22.83
C GLU A 48 38.92 -1.32 22.55
N ALA A 49 38.45 -2.10 23.53
CA ALA A 49 38.27 -3.55 23.37
C ALA A 49 37.24 -3.89 22.29
N MET A 50 36.11 -3.19 22.27
CA MET A 50 35.09 -3.36 21.25
C MET A 50 35.61 -2.99 19.85
N LYS A 51 36.36 -1.89 19.74
CA LYS A 51 36.98 -1.48 18.48
C LYS A 51 37.94 -2.56 17.94
N GLN A 52 38.80 -3.12 18.80
CA GLN A 52 39.70 -4.20 18.41
C GLN A 52 38.95 -5.47 17.97
N GLU A 53 37.85 -5.81 18.64
CA GLU A 53 37.01 -6.94 18.22
C GLU A 53 36.38 -6.70 16.84
N TYR A 54 35.87 -5.49 16.54
CA TYR A 54 35.32 -5.15 15.24
C TYR A 54 36.38 -5.17 14.14
N GLU A 55 37.57 -4.61 14.39
CA GLU A 55 38.69 -4.65 13.42
C GLU A 55 39.14 -6.09 13.11
N ALA A 56 39.18 -6.96 14.12
CA ALA A 56 39.47 -8.38 13.91
C ALA A 56 38.37 -9.09 13.09
N ARG A 57 37.10 -8.76 13.33
CA ARG A 57 35.98 -9.30 12.53
C ARG A 57 36.02 -8.84 11.08
N ILE A 58 36.31 -7.56 10.84
CA ILE A 58 36.45 -7.01 9.49
C ILE A 58 37.58 -7.73 8.75
N SER A 59 38.75 -7.85 9.35
CA SER A 59 39.89 -8.56 8.71
C SER A 59 39.59 -10.03 8.41
N ALA A 60 38.84 -10.71 9.28
CA ALA A 60 38.41 -12.09 9.05
C ALA A 60 37.40 -12.21 7.90
N LEU A 61 36.49 -11.23 7.75
CA LEU A 61 35.54 -11.19 6.65
C LEU A 61 36.24 -10.88 5.32
N GLU A 62 37.16 -9.94 5.29
CA GLU A 62 37.97 -9.61 4.10
C GLU A 62 38.79 -10.81 3.61
N ALA A 63 39.38 -11.58 4.53
CA ALA A 63 40.10 -12.81 4.20
C ALA A 63 39.17 -13.87 3.58
N ARG A 64 37.94 -14.01 4.09
CA ARG A 64 36.94 -14.94 3.53
C ARG A 64 36.47 -14.52 2.14
N ILE A 65 36.25 -13.22 1.93
CA ILE A 65 35.91 -12.70 0.59
C ILE A 65 37.00 -12.99 -0.41
N ALA A 66 38.25 -12.73 -0.06
CA ALA A 66 39.39 -13.03 -0.94
C ALA A 66 39.51 -14.52 -1.27
N GLU A 67 39.24 -15.42 -0.32
CA GLU A 67 39.22 -16.87 -0.53
C GLU A 67 38.08 -17.30 -1.47
N GLN A 68 36.89 -16.71 -1.32
CA GLN A 68 35.75 -16.97 -2.20
C GLN A 68 35.99 -16.48 -3.63
N ASP A 69 36.54 -15.29 -3.80
CA ASP A 69 36.87 -14.75 -5.11
C ASP A 69 37.93 -15.61 -5.82
N ALA A 70 38.89 -16.13 -5.09
CA ALA A 70 39.91 -17.06 -5.64
C ALA A 70 39.27 -18.41 -6.03
N ALA A 71 38.35 -18.94 -5.23
CA ALA A 71 37.62 -20.16 -5.54
C ALA A 71 36.71 -20.00 -6.75
N GLN A 72 36.00 -18.88 -6.85
CA GLN A 72 35.14 -18.56 -7.99
C GLN A 72 35.93 -18.39 -9.29
N SER A 73 37.07 -17.71 -9.22
CA SER A 73 37.95 -17.52 -10.37
C SER A 73 38.54 -18.87 -10.88
N SER A 74 38.86 -19.79 -9.96
CA SER A 74 39.35 -21.13 -10.32
C SER A 74 38.24 -22.02 -10.91
N ALA A 75 36.99 -21.91 -10.40
CA ALA A 75 35.84 -22.60 -10.96
C ALA A 75 35.49 -22.13 -12.37
N ASN A 76 35.51 -20.82 -12.60
CA ASN A 76 35.29 -20.22 -13.92
C ASN A 76 36.41 -20.64 -14.94
N ALA A 77 37.65 -20.72 -14.50
CA ALA A 77 38.77 -21.19 -15.35
C ALA A 77 38.62 -22.68 -15.70
N ALA A 78 38.17 -23.52 -14.76
CA ALA A 78 37.91 -24.94 -15.01
C ALA A 78 36.74 -25.14 -16.01
N GLN A 79 35.71 -24.32 -15.90
CA GLN A 79 34.53 -24.36 -16.81
C GLN A 79 34.90 -23.88 -18.22
N ALA A 80 35.76 -22.86 -18.34
CA ALA A 80 36.31 -22.43 -19.65
C ALA A 80 37.19 -23.48 -20.33
N GLN A 81 37.90 -24.32 -19.57
CA GLN A 81 38.68 -25.43 -20.13
C GLN A 81 37.82 -26.64 -20.54
N ALA A 82 36.66 -26.83 -19.91
CA ALA A 82 35.74 -27.93 -20.25
C ALA A 82 34.93 -27.67 -21.53
N THR A 83 34.91 -26.43 -22.04
CA THR A 83 34.16 -26.01 -23.24
C THR A 83 35.05 -25.84 -24.49
N ALA A 84 36.34 -26.22 -24.45
CA ALA A 84 37.21 -26.20 -25.62
C ALA A 84 36.88 -27.40 -26.54
N PRO A 85 36.50 -27.19 -27.83
CA PRO A 85 36.18 -28.29 -28.74
C PRO A 85 37.46 -29.02 -29.18
N ALA A 86 37.38 -30.36 -29.15
CA ALA A 86 38.41 -31.24 -29.71
C ALA A 86 38.42 -31.09 -31.23
N ASP A 87 39.61 -30.80 -31.76
CA ASP A 87 39.90 -30.64 -33.15
C ASP A 87 39.65 -31.94 -33.95
N GLN A 88 38.74 -31.89 -34.95
CA GLN A 88 38.78 -32.84 -36.07
C GLN A 88 38.60 -32.09 -37.39
N SER A 89 39.67 -32.06 -38.11
CA SER A 89 39.78 -31.58 -39.46
C SER A 89 38.93 -32.38 -40.43
N VAL A 90 38.08 -31.76 -41.27
CA VAL A 90 37.90 -32.13 -42.70
C VAL A 90 37.44 -30.89 -43.49
N ALA A 91 37.96 -30.80 -44.68
CA ALA A 91 38.05 -29.69 -45.59
C ALA A 91 36.76 -29.22 -46.30
N ALA A 92 36.84 -27.98 -46.64
CA ALA A 92 36.46 -27.27 -47.86
C ALA A 92 35.00 -27.01 -48.22
N ALA A 93 34.75 -25.77 -48.39
CA ALA A 93 34.03 -25.03 -49.44
C ALA A 93 32.69 -24.39 -49.06
N GLY A 94 32.63 -23.08 -49.27
CA GLY A 94 31.38 -22.38 -49.51
C GLY A 94 31.12 -21.12 -48.70
N THR A 95 31.49 -20.02 -49.29
CA THR A 95 31.17 -18.64 -48.96
C THR A 95 29.69 -18.41 -48.64
N SER A 96 29.38 -17.77 -47.51
CA SER A 96 28.30 -16.73 -47.43
C SER A 96 28.37 -15.97 -46.13
N SER A 97 28.46 -14.66 -46.27
CA SER A 97 28.36 -13.62 -45.25
C SER A 97 27.00 -13.67 -44.53
N ALA A 98 27.01 -13.72 -43.19
CA ALA A 98 25.87 -13.35 -42.40
C ALA A 98 26.34 -12.68 -41.09
N ALA A 99 25.80 -11.52 -40.85
CA ALA A 99 26.01 -10.67 -39.67
C ALA A 99 25.56 -11.34 -38.37
N PRO A 100 26.07 -10.92 -37.20
CA PRO A 100 25.66 -11.44 -35.91
C PRO A 100 24.24 -10.98 -35.59
N SER A 101 23.35 -11.91 -35.34
CA SER A 101 22.03 -11.65 -34.78
C SER A 101 22.15 -11.50 -33.27
N ASP A 102 22.06 -10.29 -32.79
CA ASP A 102 21.70 -10.00 -31.42
C ASP A 102 20.26 -10.51 -31.22
N ALA A 103 20.10 -11.66 -30.65
CA ALA A 103 18.83 -12.16 -30.17
C ALA A 103 18.66 -11.73 -28.70
N SER A 104 18.36 -10.47 -28.50
CA SER A 104 17.66 -10.04 -27.29
C SER A 104 16.24 -10.59 -27.38
N ALA A 105 15.90 -11.54 -26.52
CA ALA A 105 14.51 -11.96 -26.37
C ALA A 105 13.63 -10.76 -25.99
N PRO A 106 12.50 -10.54 -26.64
CA PRO A 106 11.61 -9.44 -26.26
C PRO A 106 11.11 -9.66 -24.83
N VAL A 107 11.37 -8.69 -23.95
CA VAL A 107 10.74 -8.62 -22.64
C VAL A 107 9.29 -8.28 -22.90
N THR A 108 8.37 -9.22 -22.63
CA THR A 108 6.94 -9.01 -22.80
C THR A 108 6.45 -8.02 -21.76
N VAL A 109 5.84 -6.92 -22.20
CA VAL A 109 5.35 -5.82 -21.33
C VAL A 109 4.22 -6.27 -20.41
N ALA A 110 3.48 -7.34 -20.74
CA ALA A 110 2.38 -7.89 -19.93
C ALA A 110 2.85 -8.50 -18.60
N ASP A 111 4.10 -8.97 -18.53
CA ASP A 111 4.64 -9.58 -17.31
C ASP A 111 4.95 -8.56 -16.19
N GLN A 112 4.86 -7.25 -16.52
CA GLN A 112 5.18 -6.18 -15.57
C GLN A 112 3.96 -5.46 -14.99
N SER A 113 2.76 -5.67 -15.52
CA SER A 113 1.58 -4.89 -15.11
C SER A 113 0.77 -5.51 -13.98
N TYR A 114 0.90 -6.80 -13.74
CA TYR A 114 0.28 -7.50 -12.63
C TYR A 114 1.28 -8.51 -12.05
N ALA A 115 2.21 -8.00 -11.28
CA ALA A 115 2.86 -8.88 -10.33
C ALA A 115 1.91 -9.04 -9.15
N PRO A 116 1.61 -10.26 -8.73
CA PRO A 116 1.14 -10.46 -7.38
C PRO A 116 2.04 -9.66 -6.44
N PRO A 117 1.54 -9.18 -5.28
CA PRO A 117 2.35 -8.47 -4.30
C PRO A 117 3.69 -9.16 -4.17
N PRO A 118 4.80 -8.45 -4.09
CA PRO A 118 6.13 -8.95 -4.43
C PRO A 118 6.30 -10.35 -3.89
N ALA A 119 6.54 -11.31 -4.79
CA ALA A 119 7.11 -12.56 -4.36
C ALA A 119 8.26 -12.15 -3.47
N ALA A 120 8.29 -12.63 -2.22
CA ALA A 120 9.42 -12.40 -1.32
C ALA A 120 10.68 -12.42 -2.17
N PRO A 121 11.48 -11.34 -2.18
CA PRO A 121 12.37 -10.99 -3.28
C PRO A 121 13.20 -12.19 -3.73
N THR A 122 12.86 -12.74 -4.88
CA THR A 122 13.58 -13.87 -5.47
C THR A 122 15.01 -13.48 -5.88
N GLY A 123 15.35 -12.19 -5.80
CA GLY A 123 16.69 -11.65 -6.05
C GLY A 123 17.71 -11.86 -4.94
N LEU A 124 17.31 -12.30 -3.75
CA LEU A 124 18.24 -12.62 -2.65
C LEU A 124 18.85 -14.02 -2.73
N ALA A 125 18.52 -14.81 -3.74
CA ALA A 125 18.99 -16.19 -3.87
C ALA A 125 20.49 -16.33 -4.28
N SER A 126 21.23 -15.25 -4.45
CA SER A 126 22.63 -15.33 -4.93
C SER A 126 23.71 -15.07 -3.86
N THR A 127 23.35 -14.73 -2.65
CA THR A 127 24.34 -14.69 -1.58
C THR A 127 23.96 -15.74 -0.51
N SER A 128 24.85 -16.66 -0.26
CA SER A 128 24.79 -17.76 0.71
C SER A 128 24.67 -17.27 2.18
N GLN A 129 23.92 -16.22 2.43
CA GLN A 129 23.73 -15.65 3.76
C GLN A 129 22.31 -15.91 4.22
N ASN A 130 22.21 -16.95 5.06
CA ASN A 130 21.08 -17.21 5.96
C ASN A 130 19.69 -17.13 5.32
N ILE A 131 19.22 -18.27 4.80
CA ILE A 131 17.82 -18.46 4.34
C ILE A 131 16.76 -18.03 5.38
N TYR A 132 17.15 -17.72 6.59
CA TYR A 132 16.29 -17.29 7.71
C TYR A 132 16.32 -15.78 7.98
N ASN A 133 17.15 -14.99 7.29
CA ASN A 133 17.12 -13.54 7.46
C ASN A 133 16.04 -12.94 6.55
N PRO A 134 15.02 -12.25 7.11
CA PRO A 134 14.05 -11.55 6.29
C PRO A 134 14.74 -10.42 5.49
N GLY A 135 14.26 -10.18 4.29
CA GLY A 135 14.50 -8.92 3.58
C GLY A 135 13.80 -7.81 4.36
N ILE A 136 14.50 -6.73 4.64
CA ILE A 136 13.95 -5.55 5.32
C ILE A 136 14.00 -4.39 4.33
N ALA A 137 12.85 -3.75 4.07
CA ALA A 137 12.80 -2.53 3.30
C ALA A 137 12.20 -1.40 4.15
N VAL A 138 12.53 -0.18 3.81
CA VAL A 138 11.98 1.01 4.44
C VAL A 138 11.61 2.01 3.36
N ALA A 139 10.36 2.46 3.37
CA ALA A 139 9.88 3.58 2.56
C ALA A 139 9.68 4.79 3.48
N LEU A 140 10.45 5.86 3.24
CA LEU A 140 10.31 7.13 3.96
C LEU A 140 9.56 8.12 3.08
N ASN A 141 8.45 8.62 3.58
CA ASN A 141 7.65 9.66 2.96
C ASN A 141 7.70 10.95 3.77
N GLY A 142 7.86 12.08 3.09
CA GLY A 142 7.73 13.40 3.70
C GLY A 142 6.92 14.31 2.79
N PHE A 143 6.08 15.15 3.39
CA PHE A 143 5.23 16.12 2.70
C PHE A 143 5.53 17.54 3.12
N PHE A 144 5.31 18.46 2.20
CA PHE A 144 5.02 19.85 2.48
C PHE A 144 3.70 20.19 1.83
N THR A 145 2.71 20.56 2.64
CA THR A 145 1.35 20.87 2.21
C THR A 145 1.06 22.35 2.35
N ALA A 146 0.58 22.96 1.28
CA ALA A 146 0.01 24.30 1.30
C ALA A 146 -1.42 24.21 0.76
N ALA A 147 -2.41 24.50 1.59
CA ALA A 147 -3.82 24.46 1.23
C ALA A 147 -4.46 25.82 1.46
N ARG A 148 -5.43 26.19 0.63
CA ARG A 148 -6.17 27.44 0.75
C ARG A 148 -6.99 27.46 2.04
N HIS A 149 -7.66 26.35 2.34
CA HIS A 149 -8.42 26.15 3.56
C HIS A 149 -7.77 25.01 4.36
N ASP A 150 -7.75 25.18 5.67
CA ASP A 150 -7.36 24.13 6.58
C ASP A 150 -8.61 23.36 6.95
N THR A 151 -8.73 22.16 6.44
CA THR A 151 -9.84 21.27 6.75
C THR A 151 -9.54 20.44 7.98
N GLY A 152 -8.25 20.24 8.30
CA GLY A 152 -7.80 19.42 9.43
C GLY A 152 -8.48 18.05 9.42
N ASP A 153 -8.81 17.54 10.59
CA ASP A 153 -9.50 16.25 10.77
C ASP A 153 -11.00 16.32 10.41
N ASN A 154 -11.49 17.43 9.83
CA ASN A 154 -12.88 17.63 9.46
C ASN A 154 -13.08 17.67 7.94
N GLU A 155 -12.23 17.00 7.19
CA GLU A 155 -12.42 16.87 5.76
C GLU A 155 -13.67 16.02 5.49
N ARG A 156 -14.57 16.55 4.65
CA ARG A 156 -15.86 15.98 4.35
C ARG A 156 -16.03 15.81 2.86
N ILE A 157 -16.55 14.66 2.45
CA ILE A 157 -16.98 14.42 1.06
C ILE A 157 -18.51 14.47 1.03
N ALA A 158 -19.08 15.45 0.36
CA ALA A 158 -20.51 15.67 0.34
C ALA A 158 -21.28 14.45 -0.18
N GLY A 159 -22.27 13.97 0.59
CA GLY A 159 -23.07 12.80 0.26
C GLY A 159 -22.46 11.45 0.62
N PHE A 160 -21.33 11.42 1.34
CA PHE A 160 -20.65 10.19 1.73
C PHE A 160 -20.28 10.20 3.20
N ALA A 161 -20.71 9.17 3.93
CA ALA A 161 -20.26 8.92 5.30
C ALA A 161 -18.91 8.19 5.25
N ALA A 162 -17.87 8.90 4.82
CA ALA A 162 -16.52 8.37 4.66
C ALA A 162 -15.86 8.11 6.04
N GLY A 163 -14.78 7.33 6.05
CA GLY A 163 -13.95 7.15 7.24
C GLY A 163 -13.18 8.42 7.63
N ASP A 164 -12.33 8.31 8.61
CA ASP A 164 -11.58 9.41 9.22
C ASP A 164 -10.22 9.69 8.57
N ASP A 165 -9.74 8.82 7.68
CA ASP A 165 -8.41 8.93 7.05
C ASP A 165 -8.47 9.43 5.58
N ILE A 166 -9.47 10.22 5.25
CA ILE A 166 -9.70 10.71 3.88
C ILE A 166 -9.02 12.05 3.57
N GLY A 167 -8.42 12.68 4.58
CA GLY A 167 -7.90 14.02 4.53
C GLY A 167 -6.60 14.17 3.74
N HIS A 168 -6.32 15.40 3.31
CA HIS A 168 -5.00 15.75 2.81
C HIS A 168 -3.99 15.81 3.96
N PRO A 169 -2.68 15.57 3.70
CA PRO A 169 -1.66 15.72 4.72
C PRO A 169 -1.70 17.10 5.39
N GLN A 170 -1.38 17.16 6.69
CA GLN A 170 -1.41 18.39 7.47
C GLN A 170 -0.60 19.51 6.82
N ARG A 171 -1.06 20.77 6.98
CA ARG A 171 -0.38 21.95 6.45
C ARG A 171 1.02 22.10 7.03
N GLY A 172 1.97 22.50 6.17
CA GLY A 172 3.38 22.64 6.50
C GLY A 172 4.15 21.36 6.23
N PHE A 173 5.20 21.12 6.98
CA PHE A 173 5.98 19.89 6.87
C PHE A 173 5.38 18.82 7.76
N SER A 174 5.15 17.65 7.17
CA SER A 174 4.68 16.46 7.87
C SER A 174 5.47 15.23 7.41
N LEU A 175 5.60 14.27 8.29
CA LEU A 175 5.99 12.92 7.90
C LEU A 175 4.75 12.29 7.26
N GLY A 176 4.87 11.80 6.03
CA GLY A 176 3.84 10.95 5.47
C GLY A 176 3.94 9.56 6.06
N GLU A 177 2.99 8.72 5.71
CA GLU A 177 3.03 7.31 6.04
C GLU A 177 4.36 6.71 5.58
N SER A 178 5.16 6.31 6.55
CA SER A 178 6.49 5.75 6.34
C SER A 178 6.49 4.30 6.80
N GLU A 179 6.90 3.39 5.93
CA GLU A 179 6.68 1.96 6.09
C GLU A 179 7.99 1.21 6.37
N VAL A 180 7.87 0.14 7.15
CA VAL A 180 8.95 -0.82 7.39
C VAL A 180 8.42 -2.22 7.10
N SER A 181 8.88 -2.80 5.99
CA SER A 181 8.44 -4.12 5.55
C SER A 181 9.48 -5.21 5.80
N PHE A 182 8.97 -6.40 6.11
CA PHE A 182 9.73 -7.62 6.30
C PHE A 182 9.17 -8.72 5.41
N ALA A 183 9.99 -9.31 4.56
CA ALA A 183 9.59 -10.40 3.69
C ALA A 183 10.55 -11.58 3.82
N ALA A 184 10.03 -12.80 3.98
CA ALA A 184 10.84 -14.01 4.07
C ALA A 184 10.10 -15.22 3.51
N ASN A 185 10.85 -16.15 2.89
CA ASN A 185 10.36 -17.50 2.69
C ASN A 185 10.47 -18.26 4.02
N ILE A 186 9.33 -18.76 4.50
CA ILE A 186 9.26 -19.58 5.73
C ILE A 186 9.81 -20.98 5.44
N ASP A 187 9.37 -21.54 4.31
CA ASP A 187 9.80 -22.82 3.77
C ASP A 187 9.62 -22.83 2.23
N PRO A 188 9.90 -23.91 1.50
CA PRO A 188 9.73 -23.97 0.04
C PRO A 188 8.28 -23.74 -0.44
N THR A 189 7.29 -23.83 0.43
CA THR A 189 5.85 -23.77 0.11
C THR A 189 5.14 -22.57 0.70
N LEU A 190 5.77 -21.85 1.63
CA LEU A 190 5.19 -20.71 2.36
C LEU A 190 6.14 -19.51 2.39
N ALA A 191 5.59 -18.33 2.18
CA ALA A 191 6.24 -17.05 2.41
C ALA A 191 5.44 -16.22 3.41
N GLY A 192 6.13 -15.42 4.21
CA GLY A 192 5.56 -14.45 5.14
C GLY A 192 5.88 -13.02 4.71
N PHE A 193 4.95 -12.14 4.95
CA PHE A 193 5.09 -10.70 4.77
C PHE A 193 4.55 -9.97 5.98
N PHE A 194 5.19 -8.85 6.32
CA PHE A 194 4.85 -8.04 7.46
C PHE A 194 5.20 -6.59 7.16
N ASP A 195 4.25 -5.67 7.32
CA ASP A 195 4.41 -4.25 7.07
C ASP A 195 3.82 -3.42 8.20
N PHE A 196 4.59 -2.44 8.66
CA PHE A 196 4.16 -1.42 9.60
C PHE A 196 4.31 -0.05 9.00
N SER A 197 3.29 0.76 9.13
CA SER A 197 3.40 2.19 8.89
C SER A 197 3.62 2.98 10.17
N ILE A 198 4.20 4.14 10.00
CA ILE A 198 4.38 5.17 11.03
C ILE A 198 3.82 6.46 10.44
N ASP A 199 2.79 7.01 11.06
CA ASP A 199 2.15 8.25 10.64
C ASP A 199 2.83 9.51 11.21
N ASN A 200 2.29 10.68 10.86
CA ASN A 200 2.76 11.98 11.34
C ASN A 200 2.50 12.25 12.84
N GLU A 201 1.62 11.46 13.48
CA GLU A 201 1.29 11.53 14.90
C GLU A 201 2.13 10.57 15.75
N ASN A 202 3.02 9.81 15.11
CA ASN A 202 3.85 8.75 15.68
C ASN A 202 3.04 7.51 16.11
N ASN A 203 1.86 7.29 15.55
CA ASN A 203 1.18 6.02 15.67
C ASN A 203 1.91 4.98 14.82
N ILE A 204 1.89 3.75 15.27
CA ILE A 204 2.43 2.61 14.55
C ILE A 204 1.26 1.69 14.25
N ASP A 205 0.96 1.53 12.96
CA ASP A 205 -0.13 0.67 12.51
C ASP A 205 0.41 -0.54 11.76
N LEU A 206 -0.25 -1.67 11.96
CA LEU A 206 0.03 -2.89 11.24
C LEU A 206 -0.83 -2.94 9.97
N GLU A 207 -0.25 -2.59 8.84
CA GLU A 207 -0.98 -2.60 7.57
C GLU A 207 -1.18 -4.00 7.03
N GLU A 208 -0.10 -4.77 6.94
CA GLU A 208 -0.16 -6.13 6.45
C GLU A 208 0.64 -7.09 7.34
N ALA A 209 0.06 -8.27 7.63
CA ALA A 209 0.73 -9.37 8.31
C ALA A 209 0.12 -10.68 7.85
N TYR A 210 0.73 -11.32 6.85
CA TYR A 210 0.16 -12.53 6.27
C TYR A 210 1.18 -13.60 5.92
N ILE A 211 0.68 -14.82 5.79
CA ILE A 211 1.37 -15.93 5.15
C ILE A 211 0.73 -16.22 3.80
N ARG A 212 1.55 -16.63 2.83
CA ARG A 212 1.11 -16.96 1.47
C ARG A 212 1.76 -18.25 0.99
N THR A 213 0.97 -19.10 0.30
CA THR A 213 1.52 -20.26 -0.39
C THR A 213 2.29 -19.87 -1.65
N THR A 214 3.41 -20.56 -1.92
CA THR A 214 4.31 -20.26 -3.04
C THR A 214 4.34 -21.37 -4.11
N ALA A 215 3.84 -22.56 -3.80
CA ALA A 215 4.02 -23.75 -4.64
C ALA A 215 2.77 -24.65 -4.74
N LEU A 216 1.57 -24.05 -4.69
CA LEU A 216 0.35 -24.82 -4.93
C LEU A 216 0.23 -25.17 -6.43
N PRO A 217 -0.15 -26.42 -6.77
CA PRO A 217 -0.33 -26.82 -8.16
C PRO A 217 -1.57 -26.16 -8.79
N GLY A 218 -1.57 -26.05 -10.12
CA GLY A 218 -2.74 -25.62 -10.88
C GLY A 218 -3.03 -24.12 -10.86
N GLY A 219 -2.05 -23.28 -10.48
CA GLY A 219 -2.20 -21.82 -10.49
C GLY A 219 -2.92 -21.24 -9.27
N PHE A 220 -3.08 -22.01 -8.21
CA PHE A 220 -3.69 -21.54 -6.96
C PHE A 220 -2.68 -20.88 -6.03
N THR A 221 -3.15 -19.83 -5.35
CA THR A 221 -2.46 -19.16 -4.23
C THR A 221 -3.45 -18.94 -3.12
N ILE A 222 -3.04 -19.20 -1.89
CA ILE A 222 -3.81 -18.91 -0.66
C ILE A 222 -3.00 -17.93 0.18
N LYS A 223 -3.64 -16.84 0.62
CA LYS A 223 -3.10 -15.83 1.54
C LYS A 223 -3.98 -15.83 2.79
N ALA A 224 -3.40 -15.73 3.99
CA ALA A 224 -4.14 -15.66 5.25
C ALA A 224 -3.41 -14.76 6.25
N GLY A 225 -4.15 -13.91 6.94
CA GLY A 225 -3.70 -12.89 7.88
C GLY A 225 -4.35 -11.55 7.57
N ARG A 226 -3.71 -10.45 7.93
CA ARG A 226 -4.12 -9.09 7.57
C ARG A 226 -3.51 -8.73 6.22
N PHE A 227 -4.32 -8.25 5.28
CA PHE A 227 -3.85 -7.89 3.95
C PHE A 227 -4.81 -6.95 3.23
N LEU A 228 -4.27 -6.16 2.30
CA LEU A 228 -5.06 -5.34 1.39
C LEU A 228 -5.80 -6.22 0.38
N SER A 229 -7.10 -5.93 0.18
CA SER A 229 -7.96 -6.68 -0.75
C SER A 229 -7.55 -6.49 -2.20
N GLY A 230 -7.69 -7.54 -3.01
CA GLY A 230 -7.41 -7.52 -4.45
C GLY A 230 -8.47 -6.83 -5.32
N ILE A 231 -9.38 -6.07 -4.74
CA ILE A 231 -10.39 -5.30 -5.48
C ILE A 231 -9.79 -4.04 -6.11
N GLY A 232 -10.34 -3.62 -7.25
CA GLY A 232 -9.87 -2.42 -7.93
C GLY A 232 -8.46 -2.54 -8.50
N TYR A 233 -7.84 -1.41 -8.85
CA TYR A 233 -6.51 -1.37 -9.45
C TYR A 233 -5.42 -0.95 -8.47
N ILE A 234 -5.69 0.04 -7.60
CA ILE A 234 -4.68 0.56 -6.69
C ILE A 234 -4.80 0.00 -5.26
N ASN A 235 -5.87 -0.69 -4.91
CA ASN A 235 -6.14 -1.10 -3.53
C ASN A 235 -5.06 -2.02 -2.90
N GLU A 236 -4.45 -2.92 -3.67
CA GLU A 236 -3.33 -3.76 -3.19
C GLU A 236 -1.96 -3.07 -3.24
N ARG A 237 -1.89 -1.78 -3.60
CA ARG A 237 -0.64 -1.04 -3.73
C ARG A 237 -0.49 -0.09 -2.57
N HIS A 238 0.61 -0.19 -1.85
CA HIS A 238 0.91 0.77 -0.80
C HIS A 238 0.96 2.20 -1.32
N ALA A 239 0.62 3.18 -0.47
CA ALA A 239 0.49 4.58 -0.86
C ALA A 239 1.74 5.16 -1.53
N HIS A 240 2.92 4.69 -1.11
CA HIS A 240 4.19 5.11 -1.72
C HIS A 240 4.38 4.62 -3.18
N ASP A 241 3.61 3.60 -3.64
CA ASP A 241 3.63 3.06 -5.01
C ASP A 241 2.55 3.68 -5.93
N TRP A 242 1.68 4.52 -5.41
CA TRP A 242 0.66 5.18 -6.22
C TRP A 242 1.26 6.17 -7.22
N ASN A 243 0.55 6.37 -8.32
CA ASN A 243 0.96 7.32 -9.35
C ASN A 243 0.82 8.78 -8.93
N PHE A 244 -0.05 9.08 -7.98
CA PHE A 244 -0.28 10.40 -7.37
C PHE A 244 0.06 10.34 -5.89
N SER A 245 0.20 11.51 -5.27
CA SER A 245 0.61 11.61 -3.86
C SER A 245 -0.53 11.30 -2.88
N ASP A 246 -1.74 11.10 -3.39
CA ASP A 246 -2.97 10.82 -2.65
C ASP A 246 -3.88 9.86 -3.43
N ALA A 247 -4.86 9.27 -2.75
CA ALA A 247 -5.90 8.48 -3.39
C ALA A 247 -6.90 9.38 -4.16
N SER A 248 -7.54 8.81 -5.20
CA SER A 248 -8.63 9.49 -5.90
C SER A 248 -9.91 9.56 -5.06
N LEU A 249 -10.80 10.51 -5.34
CA LEU A 249 -12.06 10.67 -4.59
C LEU A 249 -12.85 9.36 -4.38
N PRO A 250 -13.02 8.46 -5.37
CA PRO A 250 -13.73 7.20 -5.12
C PRO A 250 -13.05 6.31 -4.07
N TYR A 251 -11.74 6.21 -4.08
CA TYR A 251 -11.04 5.42 -3.06
C TYR A 251 -11.18 6.04 -1.67
N ARG A 252 -11.09 7.36 -1.57
CA ARG A 252 -11.32 8.09 -0.31
C ARG A 252 -12.74 7.86 0.20
N ALA A 253 -13.75 8.03 -0.66
CA ALA A 253 -15.16 7.96 -0.27
C ALA A 253 -15.65 6.55 0.05
N PHE A 254 -15.26 5.53 -0.73
CA PHE A 254 -15.78 4.16 -0.60
C PHE A 254 -14.93 3.24 0.24
N LEU A 255 -13.61 3.50 0.35
CA LEU A 255 -12.66 2.56 0.94
C LEU A 255 -11.73 3.20 2.00
N ASN A 256 -12.00 4.44 2.43
CA ASN A 256 -11.12 5.18 3.35
C ASN A 256 -9.64 5.13 2.89
N ASN A 257 -9.41 5.45 1.62
CA ASN A 257 -8.19 5.29 0.83
C ASN A 257 -7.91 3.84 0.37
N GLN A 258 -7.98 2.84 1.25
CA GLN A 258 -7.72 1.43 0.93
C GLN A 258 -8.54 0.52 1.82
N PHE A 259 -8.98 -0.61 1.28
CA PHE A 259 -9.63 -1.66 2.05
C PHE A 259 -8.69 -2.84 2.27
N GLY A 260 -8.43 -3.15 3.51
CA GLY A 260 -7.73 -4.34 3.99
C GLY A 260 -8.28 -4.77 5.32
N ASP A 261 -8.15 -6.05 5.69
CA ASP A 261 -8.62 -6.58 6.97
C ASP A 261 -8.02 -7.96 7.25
N ASP A 262 -8.28 -8.51 8.42
CA ASP A 262 -7.92 -9.87 8.81
C ASP A 262 -8.78 -10.89 8.06
N GLY A 263 -8.16 -11.78 7.25
CA GLY A 263 -8.94 -12.67 6.40
C GLY A 263 -8.18 -13.78 5.73
N VAL A 264 -8.86 -14.39 4.76
CA VAL A 264 -8.31 -15.42 3.87
C VAL A 264 -8.67 -15.08 2.43
N GLN A 265 -7.69 -15.18 1.55
CA GLN A 265 -7.82 -14.99 0.11
C GLN A 265 -7.44 -16.27 -0.62
N VAL A 266 -8.19 -16.60 -1.66
CA VAL A 266 -7.86 -17.64 -2.64
C VAL A 266 -7.80 -16.97 -4.00
N ARG A 267 -6.69 -17.14 -4.70
CA ARG A 267 -6.53 -16.73 -6.11
C ARG A 267 -6.28 -17.94 -7.00
N TRP A 268 -6.76 -17.87 -8.22
CA TRP A 268 -6.53 -18.85 -9.26
C TRP A 268 -6.21 -18.18 -10.58
N ILE A 269 -4.99 -18.45 -11.09
CA ILE A 269 -4.59 -18.03 -12.44
C ILE A 269 -4.95 -19.18 -13.39
N ALA A 270 -5.86 -18.88 -14.32
CA ALA A 270 -6.30 -19.85 -15.32
C ALA A 270 -5.18 -20.16 -16.31
N PRO A 271 -5.04 -21.43 -16.77
CA PRO A 271 -4.01 -21.82 -17.72
C PRO A 271 -4.42 -21.44 -19.17
N THR A 272 -4.54 -20.14 -19.42
CA THR A 272 -4.89 -19.54 -20.71
C THR A 272 -3.72 -18.75 -21.28
N ASP A 273 -3.68 -18.55 -22.61
CA ASP A 273 -2.64 -17.73 -23.25
C ASP A 273 -2.71 -16.26 -22.82
N GLN A 274 -3.91 -15.79 -22.52
CA GLN A 274 -4.17 -14.48 -21.96
C GLN A 274 -4.18 -14.56 -20.44
N PHE A 275 -3.62 -13.59 -19.75
CA PHE A 275 -3.71 -13.49 -18.29
C PHE A 275 -5.18 -13.43 -17.87
N LEU A 276 -5.57 -14.36 -17.01
CA LEU A 276 -6.91 -14.44 -16.44
C LEU A 276 -6.80 -14.98 -15.02
N GLU A 277 -7.14 -14.13 -14.06
CA GLU A 277 -7.11 -14.43 -12.63
C GLU A 277 -8.50 -14.29 -12.04
N PHE A 278 -8.84 -15.17 -11.13
CA PHE A 278 -10.02 -15.08 -10.27
C PHE A 278 -9.57 -15.05 -8.81
N GLY A 279 -10.17 -14.18 -8.01
CA GLY A 279 -9.95 -14.10 -6.59
C GLY A 279 -11.24 -14.12 -5.81
N ALA A 280 -11.18 -14.67 -4.60
CA ALA A 280 -12.25 -14.61 -3.61
C ALA A 280 -11.62 -14.42 -2.22
N GLU A 281 -12.26 -13.59 -1.40
CA GLU A 281 -11.77 -13.20 -0.09
C GLU A 281 -12.89 -13.24 0.93
N ALA A 282 -12.54 -13.53 2.16
CA ALA A 282 -13.42 -13.47 3.30
C ALA A 282 -12.67 -12.82 4.47
N PHE A 283 -13.25 -11.79 5.03
CA PHE A 283 -12.66 -10.95 6.05
C PHE A 283 -13.50 -10.91 7.33
N ARG A 284 -12.87 -10.53 8.42
CA ARG A 284 -13.50 -10.36 9.72
C ARG A 284 -14.60 -9.28 9.68
N GLY A 285 -14.35 -8.15 9.00
CA GLY A 285 -15.29 -7.04 8.87
C GLY A 285 -15.14 -5.99 9.97
N ASP A 286 -13.92 -5.73 10.42
CA ASP A 286 -13.64 -4.67 11.41
C ASP A 286 -13.27 -3.34 10.76
N GLU A 287 -12.68 -3.37 9.55
CA GLU A 287 -12.15 -2.19 8.88
C GLU A 287 -13.20 -1.55 7.96
N TYR A 288 -13.12 -0.21 7.80
CA TYR A 288 -14.00 0.53 6.90
C TYR A 288 -13.96 -0.06 5.46
N PRO A 289 -15.11 -0.24 4.75
CA PRO A 289 -16.48 0.22 5.05
C PRO A 289 -17.32 -0.73 5.92
N ALA A 290 -16.77 -1.85 6.42
CA ALA A 290 -17.46 -2.70 7.38
C ALA A 290 -17.59 -1.98 8.73
N ALA A 291 -16.64 -2.16 9.60
CA ALA A 291 -16.54 -1.65 10.96
C ALA A 291 -17.65 -2.11 11.95
N GLY A 292 -17.23 -2.38 13.18
CA GLY A 292 -18.13 -2.73 14.27
C GLY A 292 -18.71 -4.14 14.27
N ALA A 293 -18.45 -4.94 13.25
CA ALA A 293 -18.89 -6.32 13.18
C ALA A 293 -17.94 -7.27 13.92
N ALA A 294 -17.66 -7.04 15.18
CA ALA A 294 -16.92 -7.97 16.02
C ALA A 294 -17.66 -9.32 16.21
N ASP A 295 -18.15 -9.88 15.12
CA ASP A 295 -18.92 -11.11 15.10
C ASP A 295 -18.02 -12.34 15.00
N ASN A 296 -18.55 -13.49 15.42
CA ASN A 296 -17.91 -14.79 15.28
C ASN A 296 -17.90 -15.30 13.83
N GLY A 297 -18.02 -14.42 12.83
CA GLY A 297 -18.23 -14.77 11.44
C GLY A 297 -17.42 -13.95 10.45
N VAL A 298 -17.88 -13.98 9.22
CA VAL A 298 -17.38 -13.19 8.10
C VAL A 298 -18.22 -11.93 8.02
N GLY A 299 -17.62 -10.77 8.28
CA GLY A 299 -18.27 -9.45 8.23
C GLY A 299 -18.12 -8.77 6.87
N ALA A 300 -17.12 -9.20 6.07
CA ALA A 300 -16.94 -8.73 4.70
C ALA A 300 -16.46 -9.86 3.78
N TYR A 301 -16.85 -9.81 2.51
CA TYR A 301 -16.33 -10.72 1.49
C TYR A 301 -16.22 -10.02 0.13
N SER A 302 -15.25 -10.43 -0.62
CA SER A 302 -15.02 -9.90 -1.97
C SER A 302 -14.81 -11.00 -3.00
N ALA A 303 -15.01 -10.65 -4.26
CA ALA A 303 -14.64 -11.47 -5.41
C ALA A 303 -14.17 -10.55 -6.54
N PHE A 304 -13.18 -11.00 -7.30
CA PHE A 304 -12.68 -10.25 -8.43
C PHE A 304 -12.22 -11.14 -9.58
N VAL A 305 -12.19 -10.56 -10.76
CA VAL A 305 -11.61 -11.14 -11.96
C VAL A 305 -10.70 -10.08 -12.60
N HIS A 306 -9.47 -10.50 -12.92
CA HIS A 306 -8.49 -9.70 -13.62
C HIS A 306 -8.15 -10.35 -14.95
N THR A 307 -8.06 -9.57 -16.02
CA THR A 307 -7.63 -10.05 -17.34
C THR A 307 -6.74 -9.02 -18.00
N GLY A 308 -5.71 -9.45 -18.67
CA GLY A 308 -4.76 -8.59 -19.35
C GLY A 308 -4.00 -9.29 -20.45
N SER A 309 -3.47 -8.51 -21.36
CA SER A 309 -2.66 -9.02 -22.47
C SER A 309 -1.83 -7.90 -23.10
N ASP A 310 -0.79 -8.28 -23.79
CA ASP A 310 -0.11 -7.40 -24.74
C ASP A 310 -1.03 -7.15 -25.94
N ILE A 311 -1.14 -5.90 -26.36
CA ILE A 311 -1.81 -5.51 -27.61
C ILE A 311 -0.79 -5.60 -28.75
N ASP A 312 0.41 -5.15 -28.49
CA ASP A 312 1.59 -5.23 -29.36
C ASP A 312 2.88 -5.17 -28.53
N SER A 313 4.04 -5.09 -29.19
CA SER A 313 5.35 -5.03 -28.52
C SER A 313 5.59 -3.75 -27.68
N SER A 314 4.69 -2.79 -27.73
CA SER A 314 4.81 -1.51 -27.06
C SER A 314 3.65 -1.22 -26.10
N SER A 315 2.58 -2.02 -26.15
CA SER A 315 1.32 -1.70 -25.48
C SER A 315 0.72 -2.92 -24.79
N SER A 316 0.20 -2.73 -23.60
CA SER A 316 -0.54 -3.74 -22.85
C SER A 316 -1.78 -3.15 -22.17
N TYR A 317 -2.70 -3.99 -21.75
CA TYR A 317 -3.85 -3.59 -20.95
C TYR A 317 -4.09 -4.57 -19.80
N LEU A 318 -4.74 -4.04 -18.76
CA LEU A 318 -5.32 -4.79 -17.66
C LEU A 318 -6.75 -4.30 -17.46
N ALA A 319 -7.71 -5.23 -17.41
CA ALA A 319 -9.09 -4.92 -17.04
C ALA A 319 -9.49 -5.77 -15.83
N ALA A 320 -10.31 -5.21 -14.95
CA ALA A 320 -10.79 -5.89 -13.77
C ALA A 320 -12.27 -5.58 -13.50
N LEU A 321 -12.94 -6.56 -12.89
CA LEU A 321 -14.25 -6.39 -12.27
C LEU A 321 -14.14 -6.94 -10.85
N SER A 322 -14.60 -6.15 -9.87
CA SER A 322 -14.55 -6.50 -8.46
C SER A 322 -15.89 -6.24 -7.79
N TYR A 323 -16.18 -7.02 -6.78
CA TYR A 323 -17.34 -6.87 -5.93
C TYR A 323 -16.90 -7.01 -4.47
N LEU A 324 -17.39 -6.12 -3.61
CA LEU A 324 -17.21 -6.15 -2.16
C LEU A 324 -18.58 -6.03 -1.49
N HIS A 325 -18.83 -6.89 -0.53
CA HIS A 325 -19.97 -6.80 0.39
C HIS A 325 -19.45 -6.67 1.81
N THR A 326 -19.98 -5.70 2.55
CA THR A 326 -19.63 -5.50 3.95
C THR A 326 -20.89 -5.31 4.80
N ARG A 327 -20.79 -5.71 6.07
CA ARG A 327 -21.79 -5.46 7.09
C ARG A 327 -21.20 -4.53 8.14
N ALA A 328 -21.93 -3.46 8.44
CA ALA A 328 -21.60 -2.51 9.50
C ALA A 328 -22.60 -2.63 10.66
N ILE A 329 -22.10 -2.58 11.89
CA ILE A 329 -22.91 -2.45 13.11
C ILE A 329 -22.36 -1.26 13.88
N ASP A 330 -23.14 -0.17 13.93
CA ASP A 330 -22.76 1.09 14.57
C ASP A 330 -21.43 1.66 14.03
N ARG A 331 -21.18 1.54 12.70
CA ARG A 331 -20.05 2.19 12.04
C ARG A 331 -20.16 3.69 12.25
N THR A 332 -19.12 4.28 12.80
CA THR A 332 -19.02 5.72 13.01
C THR A 332 -18.27 6.37 11.85
N ASP A 333 -18.81 7.44 11.28
CA ASP A 333 -18.07 8.29 10.35
C ASP A 333 -17.25 9.38 11.08
N ALA A 334 -16.54 10.21 10.34
CA ALA A 334 -15.71 11.30 10.87
C ALA A 334 -16.50 12.34 11.68
N SER A 335 -17.82 12.48 11.47
CA SER A 335 -18.69 13.38 12.21
C SER A 335 -19.32 12.74 13.45
N GLY A 336 -19.16 11.44 13.64
CA GLY A 336 -19.75 10.67 14.71
C GLY A 336 -21.19 10.19 14.42
N ASP A 337 -21.63 10.27 13.17
CA ASP A 337 -22.89 9.68 12.72
C ASP A 337 -22.75 8.15 12.66
N LEU A 338 -23.86 7.43 12.87
CA LEU A 338 -23.86 5.97 13.00
C LEU A 338 -24.57 5.31 11.82
N PHE A 339 -23.91 4.35 11.19
CA PHE A 339 -24.50 3.48 10.17
C PHE A 339 -24.54 2.02 10.65
N THR A 340 -25.70 1.39 10.52
CA THR A 340 -25.89 -0.05 10.72
C THR A 340 -26.63 -0.62 9.53
N GLY A 341 -25.99 -1.53 8.79
CA GLY A 341 -26.55 -2.08 7.56
C GLY A 341 -25.53 -2.82 6.72
N ASP A 342 -25.92 -3.06 5.49
CA ASP A 342 -25.07 -3.72 4.49
C ASP A 342 -24.66 -2.70 3.42
N THR A 343 -23.37 -2.79 2.97
CA THR A 343 -22.84 -2.05 1.83
C THR A 343 -22.42 -3.01 0.73
N ASP A 344 -22.93 -2.80 -0.47
CA ASP A 344 -22.54 -3.51 -1.69
C ASP A 344 -21.75 -2.56 -2.60
N LEU A 345 -20.55 -2.95 -3.04
CA LEU A 345 -19.70 -2.13 -3.92
C LEU A 345 -19.21 -2.95 -5.12
N GLY A 346 -19.49 -2.46 -6.32
CA GLY A 346 -18.93 -2.96 -7.58
C GLY A 346 -17.89 -1.99 -8.12
N ILE A 347 -16.75 -2.50 -8.60
CA ILE A 347 -15.68 -1.71 -9.20
C ILE A 347 -15.33 -2.28 -10.57
N ALA A 348 -15.27 -1.43 -11.60
CA ALA A 348 -14.78 -1.77 -12.92
C ALA A 348 -13.53 -0.95 -13.23
N SER A 349 -12.43 -1.62 -13.58
CA SER A 349 -11.11 -1.02 -13.75
C SER A 349 -10.58 -1.29 -15.16
N LEU A 350 -9.89 -0.29 -15.74
CA LEU A 350 -9.16 -0.43 -16.98
C LEU A 350 -7.84 0.34 -16.91
N VAL A 351 -6.76 -0.34 -17.21
CA VAL A 351 -5.41 0.22 -17.28
C VAL A 351 -4.83 -0.07 -18.65
N TYR A 352 -4.24 0.94 -19.25
CA TYR A 352 -3.47 0.84 -20.50
C TYR A 352 -2.06 1.36 -20.25
N LYS A 353 -1.05 0.60 -20.67
CA LYS A 353 0.35 0.99 -20.62
C LYS A 353 0.96 0.97 -22.00
N TRP A 354 1.79 1.96 -22.26
CA TRP A 354 2.54 2.08 -23.50
C TRP A 354 3.99 2.48 -23.23
N ALA A 355 4.90 1.78 -23.88
CA ALA A 355 6.33 2.08 -23.85
C ALA A 355 6.94 1.75 -25.23
N PRO A 356 7.61 2.70 -25.92
CA PRO A 356 8.11 2.46 -27.27
C PRO A 356 9.08 1.27 -27.33
N GLY A 357 8.74 0.28 -28.15
CA GLY A 357 9.54 -0.94 -28.28
C GLY A 357 9.68 -1.77 -27.00
N GLY A 358 8.73 -1.64 -26.07
CA GLY A 358 8.75 -2.33 -24.78
C GLY A 358 9.77 -1.80 -23.77
N ASN A 359 10.35 -0.61 -24.01
CA ASN A 359 11.32 -0.02 -23.09
C ASN A 359 10.71 1.16 -22.32
N PRO A 360 10.27 0.98 -21.05
CA PRO A 360 9.66 2.03 -20.25
C PRO A 360 10.65 3.06 -19.68
N LEU A 361 11.95 2.81 -19.77
CA LEU A 361 12.98 3.65 -19.11
C LEU A 361 13.18 5.01 -19.79
N VAL A 362 12.77 5.17 -21.05
CA VAL A 362 12.97 6.40 -21.82
C VAL A 362 11.69 7.22 -21.84
N ASN A 363 10.64 6.61 -22.35
CA ASN A 363 9.30 7.21 -22.44
C ASN A 363 8.28 6.13 -22.11
N ASN A 364 7.28 6.46 -21.33
CA ASN A 364 6.15 5.58 -21.11
C ASN A 364 4.88 6.38 -20.82
N LEU A 365 3.74 5.77 -21.05
CA LEU A 365 2.42 6.30 -20.73
C LEU A 365 1.62 5.24 -19.99
N THR A 366 1.10 5.61 -18.84
CA THR A 366 0.11 4.81 -18.11
C THR A 366 -1.21 5.59 -18.08
N LEU A 367 -2.27 4.99 -18.60
CA LEU A 367 -3.64 5.49 -18.45
C LEU A 367 -4.39 4.51 -17.56
N ALA A 368 -5.10 5.01 -16.55
CA ALA A 368 -5.93 4.19 -15.68
C ALA A 368 -7.26 4.90 -15.42
N GLY A 369 -8.32 4.12 -15.28
CA GLY A 369 -9.61 4.63 -14.89
C GLY A 369 -10.43 3.54 -14.24
N GLU A 370 -11.26 3.93 -13.27
CA GLU A 370 -12.16 3.04 -12.55
C GLU A 370 -13.52 3.71 -12.36
N TYR A 371 -14.53 2.86 -12.31
CA TYR A 371 -15.90 3.23 -12.00
C TYR A 371 -16.40 2.41 -10.82
N PHE A 372 -16.95 3.11 -9.83
CA PHE A 372 -17.47 2.58 -8.58
C PHE A 372 -18.98 2.73 -8.55
N TYR A 373 -19.67 1.66 -8.13
CA TYR A 373 -21.11 1.66 -7.91
C TYR A 373 -21.38 1.04 -6.56
N GLY A 374 -21.80 1.85 -5.60
CA GLY A 374 -22.09 1.46 -4.22
C GLY A 374 -23.58 1.56 -3.90
N ARG A 375 -24.04 0.74 -2.93
CA ARG A 375 -25.37 0.81 -2.35
C ARG A 375 -25.29 0.52 -0.87
N ASP A 376 -25.82 1.44 -0.06
CA ASP A 376 -25.97 1.29 1.37
C ASP A 376 -27.45 1.02 1.70
N ASN A 377 -27.71 -0.07 2.42
CA ASN A 377 -29.04 -0.48 2.85
C ASN A 377 -29.05 -0.78 4.35
N GLY A 378 -29.78 0.02 5.12
CA GLY A 378 -29.80 -0.13 6.58
C GLY A 378 -30.37 1.09 7.28
N GLN A 379 -29.74 1.48 8.38
CA GLN A 379 -30.13 2.64 9.20
C GLN A 379 -28.95 3.59 9.37
N PHE A 380 -29.21 4.86 9.12
CA PHE A 380 -28.28 5.95 9.40
C PHE A 380 -28.88 6.81 10.51
N ASN A 381 -28.22 6.90 11.66
CA ASN A 381 -28.76 7.53 12.89
C ASN A 381 -30.15 7.00 13.29
N GLY A 382 -30.38 5.69 13.07
CA GLY A 382 -31.68 5.06 13.37
C GLY A 382 -32.79 5.35 12.36
N ILE A 383 -32.50 5.98 11.22
CA ILE A 383 -33.42 6.27 10.12
C ILE A 383 -33.11 5.31 8.99
N ASP A 384 -34.13 4.60 8.49
CA ASP A 384 -33.96 3.66 7.37
C ASP A 384 -33.49 4.39 6.10
N ILE A 385 -32.46 3.85 5.46
CA ILE A 385 -31.91 4.31 4.20
C ILE A 385 -31.79 3.16 3.19
N ASP A 386 -31.88 3.51 1.92
CA ASP A 386 -31.54 2.71 0.76
C ASP A 386 -30.94 3.71 -0.25
N GLN A 387 -29.63 3.89 -0.21
CA GLN A 387 -28.94 4.97 -0.91
C GLN A 387 -27.94 4.39 -1.90
N THR A 388 -27.90 4.95 -3.12
CA THR A 388 -26.97 4.58 -4.16
C THR A 388 -25.89 5.64 -4.31
N HIS A 389 -24.67 5.19 -4.47
CA HIS A 389 -23.49 6.02 -4.65
C HIS A 389 -22.75 5.63 -5.93
N GLN A 390 -22.19 6.60 -6.61
CA GLN A 390 -21.38 6.39 -7.81
C GLN A 390 -20.10 7.21 -7.72
N GLY A 391 -19.02 6.63 -8.22
CA GLY A 391 -17.73 7.30 -8.26
C GLY A 391 -16.95 6.90 -9.50
N TRP A 392 -16.09 7.79 -9.96
CA TRP A 392 -15.19 7.48 -11.06
C TRP A 392 -13.90 8.29 -10.94
N TYR A 393 -12.84 7.75 -11.47
CA TYR A 393 -11.66 8.54 -11.80
C TYR A 393 -11.06 8.09 -13.13
N VAL A 394 -10.34 9.02 -13.76
CA VAL A 394 -9.47 8.78 -14.91
C VAL A 394 -8.18 9.51 -14.67
N GLN A 395 -7.06 8.81 -14.85
CA GLN A 395 -5.72 9.39 -14.71
C GLN A 395 -4.81 8.99 -15.85
N GLY A 396 -3.84 9.84 -16.13
CA GLY A 396 -2.78 9.56 -17.08
C GLY A 396 -1.46 10.10 -16.57
N VAL A 397 -0.40 9.28 -16.62
CA VAL A 397 0.96 9.68 -16.29
C VAL A 397 1.85 9.39 -17.48
N TYR A 398 2.59 10.41 -17.92
CA TYR A 398 3.48 10.35 -19.08
C TYR A 398 4.90 10.70 -18.67
N GLN A 399 5.79 9.72 -18.73
CA GLN A 399 7.23 9.96 -18.66
C GLN A 399 7.72 10.45 -20.01
N PHE A 400 8.01 11.74 -20.13
CA PHE A 400 8.38 12.37 -21.38
C PHE A 400 9.89 12.38 -21.64
N MET A 401 10.70 12.10 -20.60
CA MET A 401 12.12 11.84 -20.67
C MET A 401 12.57 11.06 -19.42
N PRO A 402 13.74 10.42 -19.44
CA PRO A 402 14.25 9.72 -18.26
C PRO A 402 14.14 10.60 -16.99
N GLN A 403 13.62 10.04 -15.90
CA GLN A 403 13.46 10.69 -14.61
C GLN A 403 12.35 11.76 -14.51
N TRP A 404 11.70 12.16 -15.60
CA TRP A 404 10.65 13.19 -15.53
C TRP A 404 9.32 12.70 -16.06
N SER A 405 8.30 12.84 -15.22
CA SER A 405 6.92 12.49 -15.54
C SER A 405 5.98 13.64 -15.25
N VAL A 406 4.89 13.69 -16.01
CA VAL A 406 3.75 14.55 -15.74
C VAL A 406 2.50 13.71 -15.65
N GLY A 407 1.59 14.09 -14.77
CA GLY A 407 0.33 13.40 -14.55
C GLY A 407 -0.86 14.35 -14.51
N LEU A 408 -2.00 13.85 -14.96
CA LEU A 408 -3.30 14.49 -14.79
C LEU A 408 -4.30 13.45 -14.28
N ARG A 409 -5.12 13.81 -13.30
CA ARG A 409 -6.23 13.03 -12.78
C ARG A 409 -7.48 13.89 -12.69
N ALA A 410 -8.62 13.30 -13.05
CA ALA A 410 -9.94 13.82 -12.76
C ALA A 410 -10.73 12.72 -12.03
N SER A 411 -11.41 13.08 -10.98
CA SER A 411 -12.25 12.17 -10.20
C SER A 411 -13.54 12.87 -9.78
N GLY A 412 -14.63 12.13 -9.72
CA GLY A 412 -15.92 12.68 -9.36
C GLY A 412 -16.83 11.65 -8.71
N LEU A 413 -17.77 12.15 -7.91
CA LEU A 413 -18.73 11.35 -7.15
C LEU A 413 -20.14 11.86 -7.36
N ASN A 414 -21.11 11.00 -7.08
CA ASN A 414 -22.53 11.31 -7.04
C ASN A 414 -23.22 10.36 -6.06
N SER A 415 -24.15 10.89 -5.26
CA SER A 415 -24.98 10.12 -4.35
C SER A 415 -26.46 10.46 -4.55
N ASP A 416 -27.34 9.54 -4.16
CA ASP A 416 -28.77 9.81 -4.13
C ASP A 416 -29.08 10.81 -3.00
N SER A 417 -30.05 11.71 -3.25
CA SER A 417 -30.50 12.67 -2.24
C SER A 417 -31.17 11.97 -1.06
N VAL A 418 -30.88 12.42 0.14
CA VAL A 418 -31.43 11.87 1.37
C VAL A 418 -32.79 12.48 1.75
N SER A 419 -33.50 11.85 2.68
CA SER A 419 -34.72 12.39 3.25
C SER A 419 -34.44 13.67 4.07
N ASN A 420 -35.45 14.54 4.23
CA ASN A 420 -35.33 15.73 5.08
C ASN A 420 -34.95 15.45 6.53
N LEU A 421 -35.14 14.22 7.00
CA LEU A 421 -34.73 13.79 8.36
C LEU A 421 -33.24 13.63 8.52
N LEU A 422 -32.53 13.44 7.41
CA LEU A 422 -31.07 13.27 7.35
C LEU A 422 -30.38 14.50 6.73
N ALA A 423 -31.12 15.60 6.55
CA ALA A 423 -30.58 16.83 6.04
C ALA A 423 -29.46 17.38 6.94
N GLY A 424 -28.31 17.67 6.35
CA GLY A 424 -27.12 18.18 7.04
C GLY A 424 -26.22 17.11 7.68
N THR A 425 -26.55 15.82 7.59
CA THR A 425 -25.65 14.71 7.95
C THR A 425 -24.59 14.48 6.88
N GLU A 426 -23.63 13.59 7.13
CA GLU A 426 -22.56 13.28 6.17
C GLU A 426 -23.07 12.73 4.83
N ILE A 427 -24.17 11.96 4.84
CA ILE A 427 -24.77 11.38 3.64
C ILE A 427 -25.68 12.35 2.86
N ASP A 428 -25.86 13.59 3.34
CA ASP A 428 -26.56 14.63 2.58
C ASP A 428 -25.61 15.26 1.56
N ASP A 429 -25.93 15.14 0.28
CA ASP A 429 -25.15 15.71 -0.81
C ASP A 429 -25.20 17.25 -0.86
N LEU A 430 -26.11 17.87 -0.10
CA LEU A 430 -26.35 19.32 -0.07
C LEU A 430 -26.59 19.91 -1.47
N GLY A 431 -26.98 19.09 -2.46
CA GLY A 431 -27.10 19.44 -3.86
C GLY A 431 -25.75 19.64 -4.59
N HIS A 432 -24.68 19.06 -4.06
CA HIS A 432 -23.32 19.16 -4.57
C HIS A 432 -22.84 17.80 -5.09
N ASN A 433 -22.15 17.80 -6.23
CA ASN A 433 -21.49 16.61 -6.78
C ASN A 433 -19.97 16.79 -6.63
N PRO A 434 -19.31 16.03 -5.75
CA PRO A 434 -17.87 16.13 -5.54
C PRO A 434 -17.07 15.95 -6.83
N LEU A 435 -16.09 16.81 -7.05
CA LEU A 435 -15.16 16.77 -8.18
C LEU A 435 -13.75 17.14 -7.71
N GLU A 436 -12.74 16.48 -8.26
CA GLU A 436 -11.34 16.84 -8.02
C GLU A 436 -10.55 16.76 -9.32
N LEU A 437 -9.74 17.81 -9.58
CA LEU A 437 -8.81 17.89 -10.70
C LEU A 437 -7.39 18.01 -10.17
N THR A 438 -6.52 17.06 -10.54
CA THR A 438 -5.15 16.99 -10.03
C THR A 438 -4.14 17.02 -11.17
N ALA A 439 -3.07 17.80 -11.00
CA ALA A 439 -1.91 17.84 -11.89
C ALA A 439 -0.64 17.51 -11.11
N LEU A 440 0.24 16.71 -11.72
CA LEU A 440 1.46 16.18 -11.10
C LEU A 440 2.67 16.47 -11.98
N LEU A 441 3.77 16.87 -11.37
CA LEU A 441 5.12 16.82 -11.91
C LEU A 441 5.97 15.95 -11.00
N GLU A 442 6.62 14.92 -11.56
CA GLU A 442 7.48 13.99 -10.83
C GLU A 442 8.90 14.01 -11.37
N TYR A 443 9.84 13.91 -10.46
CA TYR A 443 11.26 13.74 -10.74
C TYR A 443 11.84 12.58 -9.94
N ASP A 444 12.24 11.52 -10.65
CA ASP A 444 12.91 10.37 -10.05
C ASP A 444 14.40 10.67 -9.90
N THR A 445 14.87 10.83 -8.67
CA THR A 445 16.29 11.04 -8.36
C THR A 445 17.11 9.79 -8.67
N SER A 446 16.50 8.63 -8.50
CA SER A 446 17.03 7.29 -8.79
C SER A 446 15.87 6.29 -8.75
N GLU A 447 16.15 4.99 -8.98
CA GLU A 447 15.17 3.90 -8.74
C GLU A 447 14.70 3.77 -7.28
N PHE A 448 15.33 4.48 -6.34
CA PHE A 448 15.03 4.43 -4.90
C PHE A 448 14.50 5.76 -4.34
N GLY A 449 14.32 6.75 -5.17
CA GLY A 449 13.88 8.04 -4.66
C GLY A 449 13.22 8.93 -5.68
N ARG A 450 12.15 9.61 -5.28
CA ARG A 450 11.40 10.53 -6.13
C ARG A 450 10.95 11.77 -5.38
N ILE A 451 10.74 12.83 -6.13
CA ILE A 451 10.17 14.08 -5.68
C ILE A 451 8.95 14.37 -6.55
N ARG A 452 7.83 14.67 -5.94
CA ARG A 452 6.58 15.04 -6.59
C ARG A 452 6.16 16.44 -6.21
N LEU A 453 5.64 17.16 -7.18
CA LEU A 453 4.89 18.40 -6.99
C LEU A 453 3.50 18.19 -7.56
N GLN A 454 2.50 18.18 -6.71
CA GLN A 454 1.11 17.94 -7.06
C GLN A 454 0.27 19.14 -6.70
N TYR A 455 -0.63 19.55 -7.59
CA TYR A 455 -1.66 20.54 -7.34
C TYR A 455 -3.03 19.91 -7.57
N SER A 456 -3.91 20.06 -6.59
CA SER A 456 -5.30 19.61 -6.65
C SER A 456 -6.25 20.79 -6.46
N HIS A 457 -7.22 20.90 -7.36
CA HIS A 457 -8.42 21.68 -7.15
C HIS A 457 -9.52 20.75 -6.69
N ASP A 458 -9.83 20.82 -5.40
CA ASP A 458 -10.71 19.90 -4.69
C ASP A 458 -12.06 20.57 -4.40
N GLU A 459 -13.09 20.08 -5.06
CA GLU A 459 -14.51 20.41 -4.85
C GLU A 459 -15.23 19.19 -4.22
N SER A 460 -14.57 18.42 -3.33
CA SER A 460 -15.18 17.27 -2.64
C SER A 460 -16.24 17.70 -1.62
N SER A 461 -16.11 18.90 -1.09
CA SER A 461 -17.05 19.54 -0.17
C SER A 461 -17.73 20.71 -0.84
N THR A 462 -18.70 21.32 -0.17
CA THR A 462 -19.36 22.56 -0.62
C THR A 462 -18.44 23.81 -0.59
N THR A 463 -17.21 23.66 -0.08
CA THR A 463 -16.17 24.70 -0.07
C THR A 463 -14.97 24.20 -0.84
N ASP A 464 -14.67 24.87 -1.96
CA ASP A 464 -13.51 24.53 -2.79
C ASP A 464 -12.19 24.71 -2.04
N ASN A 465 -11.27 23.79 -2.22
CA ASN A 465 -9.93 23.86 -1.66
C ASN A 465 -8.88 23.71 -2.77
N ASP A 466 -7.89 24.58 -2.77
CA ASP A 466 -6.71 24.48 -3.62
C ASP A 466 -5.56 23.93 -2.77
N VAL A 467 -5.04 22.76 -3.11
CA VAL A 467 -4.01 22.06 -2.35
C VAL A 467 -2.76 21.87 -3.20
N LEU A 468 -1.64 22.34 -2.69
CA LEU A 468 -0.31 22.09 -3.26
C LEU A 468 0.45 21.16 -2.33
N LEU A 469 0.81 19.99 -2.85
CA LEU A 469 1.61 18.98 -2.16
C LEU A 469 3.00 18.92 -2.80
N MET A 470 4.05 18.93 -1.98
CA MET A 470 5.37 18.48 -2.37
C MET A 470 5.69 17.24 -1.57
N GLN A 471 5.88 16.11 -2.24
CA GLN A 471 6.22 14.82 -1.62
C GLN A 471 7.65 14.46 -1.95
N TYR A 472 8.34 13.90 -0.98
CA TYR A 472 9.64 13.25 -1.15
C TYR A 472 9.55 11.82 -0.61
N THR A 473 9.85 10.84 -1.46
CA THR A 473 9.86 9.43 -1.10
C THR A 473 11.25 8.85 -1.32
N VAL A 474 11.75 8.12 -0.33
CA VAL A 474 13.00 7.33 -0.44
C VAL A 474 12.72 5.92 0.03
N ILE A 475 13.10 4.95 -0.80
CA ILE A 475 12.99 3.54 -0.48
C ILE A 475 14.39 2.96 -0.42
N TYR A 476 14.68 2.16 0.60
CA TYR A 476 15.93 1.43 0.71
C TYR A 476 15.70 0.02 1.28
N GLY A 477 16.56 -0.89 0.90
CA GLY A 477 16.42 -2.31 1.19
C GLY A 477 15.97 -3.12 -0.04
N PRO A 478 15.67 -4.40 0.12
CA PRO A 478 15.22 -5.27 -0.96
C PRO A 478 13.74 -5.05 -1.32
N HIS A 479 13.28 -3.83 -1.34
CA HIS A 479 12.00 -3.45 -1.91
C HIS A 479 12.12 -3.59 -3.44
N GLY A 480 11.07 -4.07 -4.12
CA GLY A 480 11.06 -4.10 -5.57
C GLY A 480 11.25 -2.66 -6.10
N ALA A 481 12.15 -2.46 -7.08
CA ALA A 481 12.22 -1.18 -7.79
C ALA A 481 10.83 -0.78 -8.25
N HIS A 482 10.52 0.53 -8.22
CA HIS A 482 9.26 1.05 -8.74
C HIS A 482 9.01 0.47 -10.13
N ARG A 483 7.94 -0.32 -10.26
CA ARG A 483 7.61 -0.98 -11.53
C ARG A 483 6.80 -0.02 -12.37
N TYR A 484 7.39 0.36 -13.49
CA TYR A 484 6.71 1.17 -14.50
C TYR A 484 5.54 0.42 -15.13
#